data_d2da06403b3da3d8105d79029d2f58b5
#
_entry.id   d2da06403b3da3d8105d79029d2f58b5
#
_cell.length_a   1.000
_cell.length_b   1.000
_cell.length_c   1.000
_cell.angle_alpha   90.00
_cell.angle_beta   90.00
_cell.angle_gamma   90.00
#
_symmetry.space_group_name_H-M   'P 1'
#
loop_
_entity.id
_entity.type
_entity.pdbx_description
1 polymer ?
#
loop_
_entity_poly.entity_id
_entity_poly.type
_entity_poly.pdbx_seq_one_letter_code
_entity_poly.pdbx_strand_id
1 'polypeptide(L)'
;FINGSSGEGYMLTEDERMKLAEHWMAAAPDGFKVIVHVGSCCVRSSRILAEHAQKIGAWGIGAMATPFPKIGRIEELVKYIEEIAIGAPNLPFYYYHIPAFNGAFLPMVKLL
;
A
#
# COMPACT_ATOMS: atom_id res chain seq x y z
N PHE A 1 -4.03 -10.22 -0.22
CA PHE A 1 -3.91 -8.76 -0.34
C PHE A 1 -5.09 -8.10 0.38
N ILE A 2 -4.83 -7.38 1.45
CA ILE A 2 -5.85 -6.79 2.33
C ILE A 2 -5.85 -5.27 2.26
N ASN A 3 -6.95 -4.64 2.67
CA ASN A 3 -7.13 -3.17 2.65
C ASN A 3 -6.99 -2.51 1.26
N GLY A 4 -7.08 -3.28 0.18
CA GLY A 4 -7.10 -2.75 -1.18
C GLY A 4 -8.46 -2.14 -1.56
N SER A 5 -8.69 -1.88 -2.85
CA SER A 5 -9.94 -1.30 -3.35
C SER A 5 -11.17 -2.17 -3.06
N SER A 6 -11.08 -3.47 -3.31
CA SER A 6 -12.17 -4.42 -2.98
C SER A 6 -12.38 -4.62 -1.47
N GLY A 7 -11.33 -4.39 -0.67
CA GLY A 7 -11.40 -4.39 0.79
C GLY A 7 -11.76 -3.03 1.37
N GLU A 8 -12.17 -2.07 0.55
CA GLU A 8 -12.64 -0.73 0.93
C GLU A 8 -11.68 0.05 1.84
N GLY A 9 -10.36 -0.24 1.74
CA GLY A 9 -9.34 0.32 2.63
C GLY A 9 -9.28 1.85 2.66
N TYR A 10 -9.67 2.51 1.57
CA TYR A 10 -9.76 3.98 1.54
C TYR A 10 -10.94 4.55 2.34
N MET A 11 -11.90 3.72 2.73
CA MET A 11 -13.06 4.11 3.53
C MET A 11 -12.86 3.88 5.04
N LEU A 12 -11.74 3.27 5.40
CA LEU A 12 -11.35 3.01 6.79
C LEU A 12 -10.36 4.06 7.28
N THR A 13 -10.43 4.36 8.56
CA THR A 13 -9.41 5.16 9.25
C THR A 13 -8.08 4.39 9.34
N GLU A 14 -6.98 5.09 9.62
CA GLU A 14 -5.68 4.45 9.82
C GLU A 14 -5.74 3.37 10.91
N ASP A 15 -6.40 3.68 12.03
CA ASP A 15 -6.54 2.78 13.18
C ASP A 15 -7.34 1.51 12.83
N GLU A 16 -8.44 1.66 12.09
CA GLU A 16 -9.22 0.51 11.60
C GLU A 16 -8.42 -0.37 10.63
N ARG A 17 -7.64 0.25 9.73
CA ARG A 17 -6.77 -0.48 8.81
C ARG A 17 -5.67 -1.25 9.55
N MET A 18 -5.08 -0.66 10.59
CA MET A 18 -4.08 -1.32 11.44
C MET A 18 -4.68 -2.51 12.18
N LYS A 19 -5.82 -2.33 12.84
CA LYS A 19 -6.52 -3.40 13.56
C LYS A 19 -6.92 -4.54 12.63
N LEU A 20 -7.42 -4.23 11.44
CA LEU A 20 -7.76 -5.25 10.45
C LEU A 20 -6.53 -6.04 10.02
N ALA A 21 -5.40 -5.38 9.81
CA ALA A 21 -4.14 -6.05 9.47
C ALA A 21 -3.66 -6.96 10.61
N GLU A 22 -3.73 -6.51 11.86
CA GLU A 22 -3.40 -7.32 13.04
C GLU A 22 -4.28 -8.59 13.15
N HIS A 23 -5.58 -8.46 12.91
CA HIS A 23 -6.50 -9.60 12.92
C HIS A 23 -6.19 -10.60 11.80
N TRP A 24 -5.87 -10.12 10.61
CA TRP A 24 -5.44 -10.99 9.51
C TRP A 24 -4.13 -11.72 9.83
N MET A 25 -3.16 -11.03 10.41
CA MET A 25 -1.90 -11.68 10.82
C MET A 25 -2.10 -12.72 11.90
N ALA A 26 -2.98 -12.45 12.88
CA ALA A 26 -3.30 -13.40 13.95
C ALA A 26 -4.08 -14.63 13.46
N ALA A 27 -4.93 -14.47 12.44
CA ALA A 27 -5.77 -15.54 11.91
C ALA A 27 -5.09 -16.33 10.77
N ALA A 28 -4.05 -15.79 10.16
CA ALA A 28 -3.37 -16.41 9.03
C ALA A 28 -2.66 -17.70 9.47
N PRO A 29 -2.87 -18.84 8.79
CA PRO A 29 -2.12 -20.06 9.08
C PRO A 29 -0.63 -19.90 8.73
N ASP A 30 0.20 -20.76 9.33
CA ASP A 30 1.64 -20.77 9.08
C ASP A 30 1.98 -20.82 7.59
N GLY A 31 2.87 -19.95 7.14
CA GLY A 31 3.29 -19.83 5.75
C GLY A 31 2.33 -19.04 4.84
N PHE A 32 1.20 -18.56 5.36
CA PHE A 32 0.28 -17.71 4.59
C PHE A 32 0.83 -16.29 4.42
N LYS A 33 0.95 -15.85 3.19
CA LYS A 33 1.55 -14.56 2.84
C LYS A 33 0.51 -13.44 2.83
N VAL A 34 0.53 -12.61 3.85
CA VAL A 34 -0.34 -11.41 3.92
C VAL A 34 0.40 -10.21 3.35
N ILE A 35 -0.15 -9.60 2.30
CA ILE A 35 0.30 -8.31 1.76
C ILE A 35 -0.70 -7.26 2.19
N VAL A 36 -0.21 -6.21 2.84
CA VAL A 36 -1.04 -5.11 3.34
C VAL A 36 -1.01 -3.94 2.36
N HIS A 37 -2.17 -3.54 1.86
CA HIS A 37 -2.27 -2.28 1.10
C HIS A 37 -2.14 -1.10 2.06
N VAL A 38 -1.13 -0.27 1.84
CA VAL A 38 -0.81 0.88 2.69
C VAL A 38 -1.03 2.23 2.01
N GLY A 39 -1.43 2.22 0.72
CA GLY A 39 -1.67 3.45 -0.04
C GLY A 39 -2.79 4.30 0.57
N SER A 40 -2.59 5.62 0.53
CA SER A 40 -3.51 6.64 1.03
C SER A 40 -3.35 7.91 0.20
N CYS A 41 -4.32 8.82 0.28
CA CYS A 41 -4.20 10.18 -0.27
C CYS A 41 -3.20 11.05 0.52
N CYS A 42 -2.86 10.65 1.74
CA CYS A 42 -1.84 11.26 2.56
C CYS A 42 -0.60 10.35 2.63
N VAL A 43 0.50 10.79 2.05
CA VAL A 43 1.75 10.00 2.01
C VAL A 43 2.29 9.67 3.41
N ARG A 44 2.09 10.57 4.36
CA ARG A 44 2.48 10.34 5.76
C ARG A 44 1.67 9.20 6.38
N SER A 45 0.38 9.15 6.15
CA SER A 45 -0.49 8.04 6.56
C SER A 45 -0.05 6.73 5.94
N SER A 46 0.29 6.75 4.65
CA SER A 46 0.81 5.56 3.96
C SER A 46 2.10 5.04 4.60
N ARG A 47 3.02 5.94 4.99
CA ARG A 47 4.25 5.57 5.69
C ARG A 47 3.97 4.95 7.05
N ILE A 48 3.08 5.54 7.86
CA ILE A 48 2.67 5.02 9.17
C ILE A 48 2.08 3.61 9.02
N LEU A 49 1.22 3.40 8.03
CA LEU A 49 0.65 2.08 7.74
C LEU A 49 1.72 1.07 7.29
N ALA A 50 2.73 1.51 6.53
CA ALA A 50 3.86 0.65 6.13
C ALA A 50 4.72 0.25 7.33
N GLU A 51 5.06 1.19 8.20
CA GLU A 51 5.78 0.93 9.45
C GLU A 51 5.03 -0.08 10.33
N HIS A 52 3.72 0.10 10.46
CA HIS A 52 2.87 -0.83 11.20
C HIS A 52 2.86 -2.23 10.56
N ALA A 53 2.68 -2.33 9.24
CA ALA A 53 2.69 -3.59 8.52
C ALA A 53 4.01 -4.37 8.74
N GLN A 54 5.15 -3.68 8.70
CA GLN A 54 6.45 -4.29 9.01
C GLN A 54 6.53 -4.76 10.47
N LYS A 55 6.06 -3.93 11.39
CA LYS A 55 6.08 -4.25 12.84
C LYS A 55 5.27 -5.50 13.19
N ILE A 56 4.12 -5.70 12.55
CA ILE A 56 3.27 -6.88 12.77
C ILE A 56 3.70 -8.12 12.00
N GLY A 57 4.79 -8.04 11.22
CA GLY A 57 5.35 -9.16 10.48
C GLY A 57 4.61 -9.51 9.19
N ALA A 58 3.95 -8.56 8.54
CA ALA A 58 3.37 -8.78 7.21
C ALA A 58 4.44 -9.29 6.22
N TRP A 59 4.02 -10.09 5.24
CA TRP A 59 4.92 -10.61 4.23
C TRP A 59 5.39 -9.56 3.22
N GLY A 60 4.56 -8.55 2.99
CA GLY A 60 4.86 -7.44 2.09
C GLY A 60 3.86 -6.30 2.22
N ILE A 61 4.17 -5.19 1.60
CA ILE A 61 3.27 -4.04 1.49
C ILE A 61 2.94 -3.76 0.03
N GLY A 62 1.81 -3.12 -0.21
CA GLY A 62 1.43 -2.69 -1.55
C GLY A 62 0.73 -1.35 -1.54
N ALA A 63 0.84 -0.63 -2.66
CA ALA A 63 0.07 0.58 -2.88
C ALA A 63 -0.27 0.74 -4.36
N MET A 64 -1.37 1.39 -4.66
CA MET A 64 -1.67 1.94 -5.98
C MET A 64 -1.32 3.43 -6.00
N ALA A 65 -1.22 4.02 -7.18
CA ALA A 65 -1.16 5.47 -7.29
C ALA A 65 -2.37 6.10 -6.59
N THR A 66 -2.13 7.18 -5.85
CA THR A 66 -3.23 7.86 -5.13
C THR A 66 -4.34 8.28 -6.09
N PRO A 67 -5.62 8.07 -5.75
CA PRO A 67 -6.73 8.55 -6.55
C PRO A 67 -6.89 10.08 -6.47
N PHE A 68 -6.32 10.72 -5.43
CA PHE A 68 -6.33 12.17 -5.27
C PHE A 68 -5.15 12.64 -4.39
N PRO A 69 -4.38 13.66 -4.84
CA PRO A 69 -4.36 14.19 -6.21
C PRO A 69 -3.89 13.13 -7.22
N LYS A 70 -4.34 13.24 -8.47
CA LYS A 70 -3.94 12.29 -9.51
C LYS A 70 -2.46 12.44 -9.85
N ILE A 71 -1.77 11.33 -9.94
CA ILE A 71 -0.38 11.26 -10.38
C ILE A 71 -0.36 11.17 -11.91
N GLY A 72 0.22 12.16 -12.56
CA GLY A 72 0.27 12.27 -14.03
C GLY A 72 1.63 11.93 -14.64
N ARG A 73 2.69 11.82 -13.84
CA ARG A 73 4.07 11.59 -14.28
C ARG A 73 4.70 10.43 -13.54
N ILE A 74 5.58 9.72 -14.25
CA ILE A 74 6.23 8.53 -13.68
C ILE A 74 7.17 8.92 -12.51
N GLU A 75 7.85 10.05 -12.60
CA GLU A 75 8.74 10.54 -11.56
C GLU A 75 7.99 10.87 -10.26
N GLU A 76 6.75 11.35 -10.37
CA GLU A 76 5.89 11.60 -9.22
C GLU A 76 5.45 10.29 -8.57
N LEU A 77 5.16 9.27 -9.39
CA LEU A 77 4.81 7.94 -8.90
C LEU A 77 5.98 7.28 -8.17
N VAL A 78 7.19 7.34 -8.76
CA VAL A 78 8.41 6.82 -8.14
C VAL A 78 8.61 7.47 -6.77
N LYS A 79 8.58 8.80 -6.70
CA LYS A 79 8.72 9.53 -5.45
C LYS A 79 7.66 9.14 -4.42
N TYR A 80 6.41 9.00 -4.83
CA TYR A 80 5.31 8.57 -3.95
C TYR A 80 5.58 7.17 -3.37
N ILE A 81 6.04 6.23 -4.21
CA ILE A 81 6.37 4.85 -3.79
C ILE A 81 7.57 4.85 -2.84
N GLU A 82 8.63 5.58 -3.16
CA GLU A 82 9.83 5.68 -2.32
C GLU A 82 9.49 6.20 -0.92
N GLU A 83 8.68 7.26 -0.84
CA GLU A 83 8.23 7.83 0.43
C GLU A 83 7.43 6.84 1.30
N ILE A 84 6.70 5.92 0.68
CA ILE A 84 5.98 4.85 1.40
C ILE A 84 6.95 3.75 1.81
N ALA A 85 7.83 3.32 0.89
CA ALA A 85 8.75 2.20 1.10
C ALA A 85 9.73 2.45 2.25
N ILE A 86 10.10 3.70 2.51
CA ILE A 86 10.93 4.09 3.66
C ILE A 86 10.30 3.62 4.99
N GLY A 87 8.98 3.53 5.08
CA GLY A 87 8.28 3.03 6.29
C GLY A 87 8.45 1.52 6.53
N ALA A 88 8.79 0.75 5.50
CA ALA A 88 8.95 -0.70 5.60
C ALA A 88 10.15 -1.21 4.77
N PRO A 89 11.38 -0.78 5.12
CA PRO A 89 12.57 -1.04 4.31
C PRO A 89 12.93 -2.53 4.18
N ASN A 90 12.41 -3.38 5.04
CA ASN A 90 12.68 -4.81 5.06
C ASN A 90 11.59 -5.65 4.40
N LEU A 91 10.54 -5.02 3.89
CA LEU A 91 9.44 -5.73 3.22
C LEU A 91 9.48 -5.51 1.70
N PRO A 92 9.13 -6.52 0.88
CA PRO A 92 8.91 -6.32 -0.54
C PRO A 92 7.71 -5.38 -0.76
N PHE A 93 7.89 -4.45 -1.71
CA PHE A 93 6.86 -3.50 -2.13
C PHE A 93 6.20 -3.98 -3.42
N TYR A 94 4.87 -4.00 -3.46
CA TYR A 94 4.05 -4.37 -4.62
C TYR A 94 3.27 -3.17 -5.15
N TYR A 95 3.61 -2.70 -6.33
CA TYR A 95 2.80 -1.68 -6.97
C TYR A 95 1.54 -2.28 -7.58
N TYR A 96 0.38 -1.79 -7.13
CA TYR A 96 -0.92 -2.21 -7.66
C TYR A 96 -1.35 -1.28 -8.80
N HIS A 97 -1.15 -1.74 -10.04
CA HIS A 97 -1.49 -0.96 -11.24
C HIS A 97 -2.97 -1.09 -11.59
N ILE A 98 -3.74 -0.05 -11.34
CA ILE A 98 -5.18 0.01 -11.64
C ILE A 98 -5.58 1.40 -12.21
N PRO A 99 -5.11 1.75 -13.42
CA PRO A 99 -5.30 3.08 -14.00
C PRO A 99 -6.77 3.43 -14.24
N ALA A 100 -7.63 2.45 -14.49
CA ALA A 100 -9.07 2.67 -14.63
C ALA A 100 -9.71 3.25 -13.35
N PHE A 101 -9.14 2.98 -12.17
CA PHE A 101 -9.63 3.47 -10.90
C PHE A 101 -9.03 4.82 -10.51
N ASN A 102 -7.71 4.97 -10.63
CA ASN A 102 -6.97 6.13 -10.15
C ASN A 102 -6.55 7.13 -11.24
N GLY A 103 -6.76 6.78 -12.52
CA GLY A 103 -6.41 7.63 -13.66
C GLY A 103 -4.91 7.70 -13.99
N ALA A 104 -4.07 6.92 -13.33
CA ALA A 104 -2.61 6.88 -13.57
C ALA A 104 -2.26 5.96 -14.75
N PHE A 105 -2.52 6.40 -15.97
CA PHE A 105 -2.17 5.69 -17.21
C PHE A 105 -0.69 5.93 -17.55
N LEU A 106 0.21 5.32 -16.79
CA LEU A 106 1.65 5.50 -16.90
C LEU A 106 2.35 4.25 -17.46
N PRO A 107 3.46 4.42 -18.19
CA PRO A 107 4.21 3.30 -18.76
C PRO A 107 4.97 2.53 -17.65
N MET A 108 4.42 1.42 -17.19
CA MET A 108 4.95 0.65 -16.04
C MET A 108 6.37 0.11 -16.27
N VAL A 109 6.79 -0.08 -17.51
CA VAL A 109 8.20 -0.43 -17.83
C VAL A 109 9.21 0.58 -17.30
N LYS A 110 8.79 1.83 -17.11
CA LYS A 110 9.64 2.89 -16.55
C LYS A 110 9.62 2.95 -15.02
N LEU A 111 8.74 2.18 -14.39
CA LEU A 111 8.68 2.06 -12.92
C LEU A 111 9.67 1.01 -12.40
N LEU A 112 10.01 0.03 -13.22
CA LEU A 112 10.97 -1.03 -12.93
C LEU A 112 12.41 -0.56 -13.08
#